data_6a26e90b16d87e9e44442bd94b3dc1c3
#
_entry.id   6a26e90b16d87e9e44442bd94b3dc1c3
#
_cell.length_a   1.000
_cell.length_b   1.000
_cell.length_c   1.000
_cell.angle_alpha   90.00
_cell.angle_beta   90.00
_cell.angle_gamma   90.00
#
_symmetry.space_group_name_H-M   'P 1'
#
loop_
_entity.id
_entity.type
_entity.pdbx_description
1 polymer ?
#
loop_
_entity_poly.entity_id
_entity_poly.type
_entity_poly.pdbx_seq_one_letter_code
_entity_poly.pdbx_strand_id
1 'polypeptide(L)'
;MILEVKNGSFSYGKREILRNISFGLEEQKIMTILGPNGVGKTTLLKCIMGFLPWNGGEARILEKNLKAYSDRELWKLISYVPQAKRSAFSYGVLEMVVMGLDKENSFFYTPKKDQFDKANEMLKELGVGKLAGRYCNELSGGELQMVMLARALVSGPKLLILDEPESNLDMKNQLRVLDAISYINQEKNTACIINTHFPAHALQLSDKTLLLGQNYRQKFGDTAEIITENNVEEFFQTHARILDFSAEGRTYRTIAPYRIADNDREEEKERGEK
;
A
#
# COMPACT_ATOMS: atom_id res chain seq x y z
N MET A 1 -1.17 -19.17 1.42
CA MET A 1 -0.36 -17.97 1.04
C MET A 1 -1.10 -17.21 -0.03
N ILE A 2 -1.41 -15.92 0.15
CA ILE A 2 -2.06 -15.13 -0.91
C ILE A 2 -1.04 -14.64 -1.95
N LEU A 3 0.15 -14.23 -1.49
CA LEU A 3 1.26 -13.77 -2.33
C LEU A 3 2.57 -14.34 -1.82
N GLU A 4 3.41 -14.81 -2.72
CA GLU A 4 4.79 -15.23 -2.44
C GLU A 4 5.71 -14.69 -3.53
N VAL A 5 6.83 -14.08 -3.15
CA VAL A 5 7.90 -13.65 -4.05
C VAL A 5 9.18 -14.34 -3.62
N LYS A 6 9.87 -15.00 -4.57
CA LYS A 6 11.15 -15.70 -4.34
C LYS A 6 12.21 -15.15 -5.26
N ASN A 7 13.26 -14.58 -4.65
CA ASN A 7 14.45 -14.03 -5.35
C ASN A 7 14.10 -13.06 -6.47
N GLY A 8 13.02 -12.28 -6.29
CA GLY A 8 12.52 -11.34 -7.28
C GLY A 8 13.54 -10.26 -7.58
N SER A 9 13.88 -10.07 -8.85
CA SER A 9 14.81 -9.03 -9.30
C SER A 9 14.21 -8.29 -10.51
N PHE A 10 14.46 -6.98 -10.58
CA PHE A 10 13.97 -6.15 -11.67
C PHE A 10 14.94 -5.02 -12.02
N SER A 11 15.06 -4.73 -13.33
CA SER A 11 15.90 -3.66 -13.87
C SER A 11 15.18 -2.89 -14.98
N TYR A 12 15.33 -1.58 -15.00
CA TYR A 12 15.02 -0.74 -16.15
C TYR A 12 16.26 -0.67 -17.06
N GLY A 13 16.28 -1.45 -18.13
CA GLY A 13 17.46 -1.59 -18.98
C GLY A 13 18.67 -2.11 -18.19
N LYS A 14 19.73 -1.30 -18.08
CA LYS A 14 20.95 -1.63 -17.30
C LYS A 14 20.86 -1.25 -15.83
N ARG A 15 19.85 -0.46 -15.41
CA ARG A 15 19.71 0.00 -14.03
C ARG A 15 18.89 -1.00 -13.24
N GLU A 16 19.56 -1.74 -12.38
CA GLU A 16 18.91 -2.62 -11.41
C GLU A 16 18.18 -1.80 -10.35
N ILE A 17 16.97 -2.19 -10.01
CA ILE A 17 16.11 -1.51 -9.01
C ILE A 17 15.81 -2.45 -7.86
N LEU A 18 15.49 -3.72 -8.15
CA LEU A 18 15.19 -4.74 -7.17
C LEU A 18 16.14 -5.91 -7.35
N ARG A 19 16.70 -6.41 -6.23
CA ARG A 19 17.66 -7.53 -6.23
C ARG A 19 17.28 -8.55 -5.18
N ASN A 20 17.02 -9.78 -5.61
CA ASN A 20 16.79 -10.95 -4.75
C ASN A 20 15.75 -10.72 -3.65
N ILE A 21 14.67 -9.98 -3.94
CA ILE A 21 13.59 -9.72 -3.00
C ILE A 21 12.84 -11.01 -2.71
N SER A 22 12.69 -11.38 -1.43
CA SER A 22 11.92 -12.55 -1.03
C SER A 22 11.03 -12.22 0.17
N PHE A 23 9.72 -12.51 0.03
CA PHE A 23 8.74 -12.33 1.08
C PHE A 23 7.48 -13.14 0.79
N GLY A 24 6.64 -13.31 1.81
CA GLY A 24 5.33 -13.95 1.69
C GLY A 24 4.27 -13.23 2.49
N LEU A 25 3.04 -13.23 1.98
CA LEU A 25 1.86 -12.72 2.66
C LEU A 25 0.80 -13.81 2.74
N GLU A 26 0.34 -14.08 3.93
CA GLU A 26 -0.77 -15.01 4.18
C GLU A 26 -2.10 -14.33 3.87
N GLU A 27 -3.14 -15.14 3.69
CA GLU A 27 -4.50 -14.63 3.58
C GLU A 27 -4.90 -13.89 4.86
N GLN A 28 -5.74 -12.87 4.73
CA GLN A 28 -6.24 -12.07 5.86
C GLN A 28 -5.14 -11.42 6.71
N LYS A 29 -3.96 -11.17 6.11
CA LYS A 29 -2.87 -10.45 6.76
C LYS A 29 -2.59 -9.13 6.07
N ILE A 30 -2.06 -8.18 6.85
CA ILE A 30 -1.60 -6.88 6.36
C ILE A 30 -0.08 -6.88 6.33
N MET A 31 0.48 -6.54 5.18
CA MET A 31 1.92 -6.31 5.02
C MET A 31 2.18 -4.87 4.63
N THR A 32 3.16 -4.27 5.26
CA THR A 32 3.64 -2.93 4.88
C THR A 32 4.99 -3.03 4.17
N ILE A 33 5.13 -2.29 3.08
CA ILE A 33 6.40 -2.04 2.41
C ILE A 33 6.88 -0.66 2.85
N LEU A 34 8.00 -0.61 3.55
CA LEU A 34 8.61 0.60 4.10
C LEU A 34 9.98 0.87 3.47
N GLY A 35 10.38 2.12 3.46
CA GLY A 35 11.72 2.54 3.04
C GLY A 35 11.73 3.96 2.50
N PRO A 36 12.92 4.55 2.34
CA PRO A 36 13.09 5.90 1.79
C PRO A 36 12.52 6.03 0.37
N ASN A 37 12.44 7.26 -0.11
CA ASN A 37 12.05 7.51 -1.49
C ASN A 37 13.14 7.03 -2.45
N GLY A 38 12.72 6.47 -3.59
CA GLY A 38 13.63 6.04 -4.65
C GLY A 38 14.23 4.63 -4.50
N VAL A 39 13.95 3.90 -3.41
CA VAL A 39 14.48 2.53 -3.19
C VAL A 39 13.77 1.43 -3.97
N GLY A 40 12.73 1.76 -4.75
CA GLY A 40 12.05 0.79 -5.61
C GLY A 40 10.69 0.30 -5.11
N LYS A 41 10.10 0.89 -4.05
CA LYS A 41 8.79 0.46 -3.50
C LYS A 41 7.68 0.39 -4.55
N THR A 42 7.44 1.48 -5.28
CA THR A 42 6.42 1.52 -6.35
C THR A 42 6.78 0.58 -7.51
N THR A 43 8.07 0.36 -7.79
CA THR A 43 8.51 -0.63 -8.79
C THR A 43 8.17 -2.04 -8.32
N LEU A 44 8.38 -2.35 -7.05
CA LEU A 44 7.99 -3.63 -6.45
C LEU A 44 6.48 -3.86 -6.58
N LEU A 45 5.65 -2.86 -6.24
CA LEU A 45 4.19 -2.96 -6.43
C LEU A 45 3.83 -3.25 -7.90
N LYS A 46 4.46 -2.56 -8.85
CA LYS A 46 4.22 -2.81 -10.28
C LYS A 46 4.60 -4.21 -10.72
N CYS A 47 5.67 -4.79 -10.16
CA CYS A 47 6.06 -6.17 -10.42
C CYS A 47 5.05 -7.17 -9.82
N ILE A 48 4.56 -6.92 -8.60
CA ILE A 48 3.53 -7.75 -7.94
C ILE A 48 2.22 -7.73 -8.72
N MET A 49 1.84 -6.56 -9.27
CA MET A 49 0.63 -6.38 -10.06
C MET A 49 0.74 -6.88 -11.51
N GLY A 50 1.91 -7.38 -11.92
CA GLY A 50 2.12 -7.83 -13.29
C GLY A 50 2.35 -6.74 -14.33
N PHE A 51 2.36 -5.45 -13.96
CA PHE A 51 2.67 -4.35 -14.89
C PHE A 51 4.13 -4.36 -15.37
N LEU A 52 5.03 -4.90 -14.55
CA LEU A 52 6.44 -5.06 -14.88
C LEU A 52 6.83 -6.53 -14.72
N PRO A 53 7.47 -7.13 -15.73
CA PRO A 53 7.91 -8.53 -15.65
C PRO A 53 9.12 -8.64 -14.73
N TRP A 54 9.16 -9.66 -13.89
CA TRP A 54 10.35 -10.00 -13.14
C TRP A 54 11.49 -10.44 -14.09
N ASN A 55 12.68 -9.86 -13.95
CA ASN A 55 13.88 -10.29 -14.70
C ASN A 55 14.49 -11.55 -14.11
N GLY A 56 14.37 -11.75 -12.79
CA GLY A 56 14.83 -12.95 -12.08
C GLY A 56 13.86 -13.30 -10.96
N GLY A 57 13.91 -14.54 -10.50
CA GLY A 57 13.01 -15.06 -9.48
C GLY A 57 11.60 -15.32 -9.98
N GLU A 58 10.68 -15.49 -9.04
CA GLU A 58 9.26 -15.73 -9.35
C GLU A 58 8.34 -15.06 -8.33
N ALA A 59 7.12 -14.76 -8.76
CA ALA A 59 6.02 -14.37 -7.88
C ALA A 59 4.83 -15.30 -8.11
N ARG A 60 4.13 -15.65 -7.03
CA ARG A 60 2.95 -16.51 -7.03
C ARG A 60 1.81 -15.84 -6.29
N ILE A 61 0.61 -15.95 -6.83
CA ILE A 61 -0.64 -15.55 -6.18
C ILE A 61 -1.51 -16.81 -6.07
N LEU A 62 -2.00 -17.08 -4.86
CA LEU A 62 -2.74 -18.33 -4.58
C LEU A 62 -2.01 -19.56 -5.16
N GLU A 63 -0.71 -19.67 -4.88
CA GLU A 63 0.18 -20.75 -5.32
C GLU A 63 0.44 -20.85 -6.82
N LYS A 64 -0.34 -20.17 -7.67
CA LYS A 64 -0.15 -20.13 -9.12
C LYS A 64 0.85 -19.04 -9.50
N ASN A 65 1.82 -19.35 -10.37
CA ASN A 65 2.81 -18.36 -10.85
C ASN A 65 2.13 -17.19 -11.53
N LEU A 66 2.59 -15.97 -11.23
CA LEU A 66 2.03 -14.72 -11.75
C LEU A 66 1.98 -14.70 -13.29
N LYS A 67 3.00 -15.24 -13.96
CA LYS A 67 3.07 -15.32 -15.43
C LYS A 67 2.02 -16.26 -16.05
N ALA A 68 1.39 -17.13 -15.26
CA ALA A 68 0.37 -18.07 -15.73
C ALA A 68 -1.05 -17.48 -15.65
N TYR A 69 -1.21 -16.29 -15.09
CA TYR A 69 -2.48 -15.56 -15.11
C TYR A 69 -2.59 -14.72 -16.38
N SER A 70 -3.78 -14.69 -16.97
CA SER A 70 -4.16 -13.58 -17.85
C SER A 70 -4.41 -12.32 -17.01
N ASP A 71 -4.27 -11.14 -17.61
CA ASP A 71 -4.56 -9.87 -16.94
C ASP A 71 -5.97 -9.87 -16.32
N ARG A 72 -6.96 -10.39 -17.04
CA ARG A 72 -8.34 -10.50 -16.57
C ARG A 72 -8.48 -11.37 -15.32
N GLU A 73 -7.81 -12.53 -15.26
CA GLU A 73 -7.82 -13.40 -14.08
C GLU A 73 -7.14 -12.73 -12.90
N LEU A 74 -5.99 -12.08 -13.14
CA LEU A 74 -5.21 -11.40 -12.12
C LEU A 74 -6.01 -10.26 -11.48
N TRP A 75 -6.61 -9.38 -12.30
CA TRP A 75 -7.39 -8.24 -11.81
C TRP A 75 -8.74 -8.61 -11.19
N LYS A 76 -9.17 -9.87 -11.28
CA LYS A 76 -10.27 -10.39 -10.45
C LYS A 76 -9.83 -10.66 -9.00
N LEU A 77 -8.56 -10.95 -8.79
CA LEU A 77 -7.99 -11.27 -7.47
C LEU A 77 -7.42 -10.05 -6.78
N ILE A 78 -6.83 -9.13 -7.53
CA ILE A 78 -6.14 -7.94 -7.02
C ILE A 78 -6.97 -6.69 -7.30
N SER A 79 -6.94 -5.75 -6.35
CA SER A 79 -7.33 -4.36 -6.60
C SER A 79 -6.23 -3.42 -6.15
N TYR A 80 -6.12 -2.27 -6.80
CA TYR A 80 -5.09 -1.28 -6.55
C TYR A 80 -5.69 0.09 -6.26
N VAL A 81 -5.21 0.70 -5.20
CA VAL A 81 -5.50 2.09 -4.83
C VAL A 81 -4.22 2.89 -5.01
N PRO A 82 -4.12 3.70 -6.07
CA PRO A 82 -2.98 4.59 -6.27
C PRO A 82 -3.01 5.72 -5.24
N GLN A 83 -1.87 6.36 -5.04
CA GLN A 83 -1.81 7.63 -4.32
C GLN A 83 -2.84 8.61 -4.92
N ALA A 84 -3.74 9.14 -4.09
CA ALA A 84 -4.82 9.99 -4.55
C ALA A 84 -4.26 11.26 -5.21
N LYS A 85 -4.56 11.43 -6.48
CA LYS A 85 -4.31 12.67 -7.23
C LYS A 85 -5.64 13.24 -7.67
N ARG A 86 -5.82 14.54 -7.57
CA ARG A 86 -7.02 15.20 -8.08
C ARG A 86 -7.15 14.90 -9.57
N SER A 87 -8.28 14.31 -9.95
CA SER A 87 -8.61 14.09 -11.36
C SER A 87 -9.03 15.40 -12.02
N ALA A 88 -8.61 15.60 -13.24
CA ALA A 88 -9.12 16.67 -14.08
C ALA A 88 -10.57 16.42 -14.55
N PHE A 89 -11.08 15.19 -14.39
CA PHE A 89 -12.41 14.79 -14.84
C PHE A 89 -13.41 14.79 -13.69
N SER A 90 -14.62 15.31 -13.95
CA SER A 90 -15.73 15.38 -13.00
C SER A 90 -16.58 14.11 -13.08
N TYR A 91 -16.11 13.00 -12.52
CA TYR A 91 -16.95 11.80 -12.37
C TYR A 91 -17.84 11.94 -11.14
N GLY A 92 -19.07 11.44 -11.23
CA GLY A 92 -19.91 11.22 -10.06
C GLY A 92 -19.31 10.16 -9.13
N VAL A 93 -19.51 10.31 -7.82
CA VAL A 93 -18.94 9.38 -6.82
C VAL A 93 -19.43 7.95 -7.06
N LEU A 94 -20.72 7.75 -7.30
CA LEU A 94 -21.28 6.42 -7.63
C LEU A 94 -20.68 5.85 -8.92
N GLU A 95 -20.53 6.67 -9.95
CA GLU A 95 -19.90 6.26 -11.20
C GLU A 95 -18.47 5.81 -10.98
N MET A 96 -17.69 6.58 -10.19
CA MET A 96 -16.31 6.24 -9.83
C MET A 96 -16.24 4.88 -9.14
N VAL A 97 -17.14 4.57 -8.21
CA VAL A 97 -17.14 3.28 -7.50
C VAL A 97 -17.58 2.15 -8.43
N VAL A 98 -18.61 2.35 -9.26
CA VAL A 98 -19.09 1.35 -10.23
C VAL A 98 -18.00 0.95 -11.23
N MET A 99 -17.10 1.86 -11.62
CA MET A 99 -15.95 1.52 -12.46
C MET A 99 -15.06 0.43 -11.85
N GLY A 100 -15.09 0.23 -10.53
CA GLY A 100 -14.38 -0.87 -9.86
C GLY A 100 -14.97 -2.25 -10.15
N LEU A 101 -16.19 -2.34 -10.67
CA LEU A 101 -16.84 -3.59 -11.09
C LEU A 101 -16.52 -3.96 -12.55
N ASP A 102 -16.10 -3.00 -13.38
CA ASP A 102 -15.68 -3.26 -14.76
C ASP A 102 -14.27 -3.85 -14.80
N LYS A 103 -14.21 -5.17 -14.75
CA LYS A 103 -12.95 -5.93 -14.88
C LYS A 103 -12.65 -6.35 -16.31
N GLU A 104 -13.50 -5.95 -17.28
CA GLU A 104 -13.37 -6.33 -18.68
C GLU A 104 -12.86 -5.17 -19.55
N ASN A 105 -12.76 -3.94 -19.01
CA ASN A 105 -12.39 -2.73 -19.75
C ASN A 105 -13.16 -2.61 -21.08
N SER A 106 -14.46 -2.91 -21.04
CA SER A 106 -15.30 -2.90 -22.23
C SER A 106 -15.65 -1.47 -22.62
N PHE A 107 -15.31 -1.07 -23.83
CA PHE A 107 -15.67 0.24 -24.41
C PHE A 107 -17.19 0.51 -24.42
N PHE A 108 -18.00 -0.55 -24.33
CA PHE A 108 -19.46 -0.50 -24.35
C PHE A 108 -20.09 -0.87 -22.99
N TYR A 109 -19.29 -0.81 -21.92
CA TYR A 109 -19.80 -1.13 -20.60
C TYR A 109 -20.80 -0.07 -20.13
N THR A 110 -22.04 -0.47 -20.00
CA THR A 110 -23.11 0.36 -19.39
C THR A 110 -23.47 -0.26 -18.05
N PRO A 111 -23.16 0.40 -16.93
CA PRO A 111 -23.49 -0.12 -15.61
C PRO A 111 -25.00 -0.33 -15.44
N LYS A 112 -25.38 -1.45 -14.82
CA LYS A 112 -26.76 -1.78 -14.50
C LYS A 112 -27.12 -1.24 -13.11
N LYS A 113 -28.45 -1.20 -12.82
CA LYS A 113 -28.95 -0.69 -11.55
C LYS A 113 -28.38 -1.43 -10.33
N ASP A 114 -28.27 -2.75 -10.40
CA ASP A 114 -27.72 -3.59 -9.33
C ASP A 114 -26.24 -3.25 -9.00
N GLN A 115 -25.50 -2.75 -9.97
CA GLN A 115 -24.11 -2.32 -9.78
C GLN A 115 -24.03 -0.97 -9.07
N PHE A 116 -24.94 -0.05 -9.37
CA PHE A 116 -25.07 1.20 -8.61
C PHE A 116 -25.53 0.93 -7.17
N ASP A 117 -26.42 -0.03 -6.95
CA ASP A 117 -26.87 -0.43 -5.62
C ASP A 117 -25.66 -0.98 -4.81
N LYS A 118 -24.85 -1.88 -5.38
CA LYS A 118 -23.61 -2.40 -4.75
C LYS A 118 -22.61 -1.28 -4.44
N ALA A 119 -22.42 -0.35 -5.37
CA ALA A 119 -21.53 0.79 -5.16
C ALA A 119 -22.01 1.67 -3.99
N ASN A 120 -23.31 1.92 -3.90
CA ASN A 120 -23.90 2.69 -2.82
C ASN A 120 -23.81 1.97 -1.46
N GLU A 121 -24.00 0.65 -1.44
CA GLU A 121 -23.77 -0.16 -0.23
C GLU A 121 -22.32 -0.08 0.23
N MET A 122 -21.35 -0.23 -0.68
CA MET A 122 -19.92 -0.11 -0.35
C MET A 122 -19.56 1.27 0.24
N LEU A 123 -20.10 2.35 -0.32
CA LEU A 123 -19.93 3.69 0.24
C LEU A 123 -20.51 3.82 1.64
N LYS A 124 -21.67 3.20 1.92
CA LYS A 124 -22.28 3.20 3.25
C LYS A 124 -21.44 2.40 4.25
N GLU A 125 -20.96 1.23 3.85
CA GLU A 125 -20.10 0.37 4.68
C GLU A 125 -18.82 1.10 5.11
N LEU A 126 -18.21 1.89 4.22
CA LEU A 126 -17.05 2.72 4.55
C LEU A 126 -17.39 4.06 5.23
N GLY A 127 -18.64 4.27 5.63
CA GLY A 127 -19.09 5.48 6.34
C GLY A 127 -19.12 6.76 5.50
N VAL A 128 -19.11 6.62 4.16
CA VAL A 128 -19.12 7.77 3.23
C VAL A 128 -20.31 7.79 2.29
N GLY A 129 -21.39 7.09 2.61
CA GLY A 129 -22.62 7.01 1.79
C GLY A 129 -23.25 8.38 1.45
N LYS A 130 -23.07 9.40 2.32
CA LYS A 130 -23.51 10.77 2.04
C LYS A 130 -22.85 11.44 0.83
N LEU A 131 -21.75 10.88 0.33
CA LEU A 131 -21.01 11.39 -0.82
C LEU A 131 -21.58 10.87 -2.16
N ALA A 132 -22.49 9.91 -2.15
CA ALA A 132 -22.97 9.21 -3.35
C ALA A 132 -23.51 10.13 -4.45
N GLY A 133 -24.15 11.25 -4.09
CA GLY A 133 -24.71 12.22 -5.03
C GLY A 133 -23.77 13.37 -5.42
N ARG A 134 -22.51 13.34 -4.97
CA ARG A 134 -21.51 14.40 -5.25
C ARG A 134 -20.62 14.03 -6.43
N TYR A 135 -19.83 15.01 -6.89
CA TYR A 135 -18.78 14.80 -7.87
C TYR A 135 -17.40 14.66 -7.17
N CYS A 136 -16.52 13.84 -7.75
CA CYS A 136 -15.19 13.56 -7.17
C CYS A 136 -14.30 14.80 -7.04
N ASN A 137 -14.44 15.79 -7.93
CA ASN A 137 -13.69 17.06 -7.89
C ASN A 137 -14.16 18.01 -6.77
N GLU A 138 -15.32 17.76 -6.15
CA GLU A 138 -15.86 18.53 -5.01
C GLU A 138 -15.40 17.97 -3.65
N LEU A 139 -14.72 16.83 -3.65
CA LEU A 139 -14.34 16.13 -2.44
C LEU A 139 -13.03 16.67 -1.85
N SER A 140 -12.93 16.64 -0.52
CA SER A 140 -11.65 16.77 0.16
C SER A 140 -10.74 15.56 -0.18
N GLY A 141 -9.41 15.70 0.03
CA GLY A 141 -8.47 14.60 -0.21
C GLY A 141 -8.84 13.31 0.53
N GLY A 142 -9.23 13.43 1.80
CA GLY A 142 -9.64 12.26 2.61
C GLY A 142 -10.97 11.64 2.13
N GLU A 143 -11.95 12.45 1.72
CA GLU A 143 -13.19 11.93 1.14
C GLU A 143 -12.94 11.21 -0.18
N LEU A 144 -12.09 11.79 -1.06
CA LEU A 144 -11.70 11.15 -2.31
C LEU A 144 -10.97 9.83 -2.06
N GLN A 145 -10.07 9.79 -1.08
CA GLN A 145 -9.35 8.55 -0.72
C GLN A 145 -10.33 7.44 -0.30
N MET A 146 -11.35 7.77 0.52
CA MET A 146 -12.37 6.80 0.91
C MET A 146 -13.22 6.31 -0.28
N VAL A 147 -13.50 7.18 -1.25
CA VAL A 147 -14.19 6.79 -2.51
C VAL A 147 -13.29 5.88 -3.36
N MET A 148 -11.98 6.13 -3.41
CA MET A 148 -11.03 5.25 -4.11
C MET A 148 -10.90 3.88 -3.44
N LEU A 149 -10.97 3.82 -2.10
CA LEU A 149 -11.06 2.55 -1.37
C LEU A 149 -12.36 1.81 -1.72
N ALA A 150 -13.51 2.49 -1.71
CA ALA A 150 -14.80 1.89 -2.11
C ALA A 150 -14.74 1.32 -3.53
N ARG A 151 -14.16 2.07 -4.48
CA ARG A 151 -13.93 1.61 -5.86
C ARG A 151 -13.11 0.34 -5.93
N ALA A 152 -12.03 0.25 -5.16
CA ALA A 152 -11.15 -0.92 -5.17
C ALA A 152 -11.83 -2.16 -4.55
N LEU A 153 -12.72 -1.95 -3.59
CA LEU A 153 -13.35 -3.02 -2.80
C LEU A 153 -14.64 -3.55 -3.40
N VAL A 154 -15.37 -2.76 -4.17
CA VAL A 154 -16.70 -3.13 -4.68
C VAL A 154 -16.70 -4.43 -5.49
N SER A 155 -15.55 -4.81 -6.04
CA SER A 155 -15.36 -6.05 -6.78
C SER A 155 -15.00 -7.26 -5.91
N GLY A 156 -14.82 -7.10 -4.59
CA GLY A 156 -14.45 -8.17 -3.67
C GLY A 156 -13.07 -8.79 -3.94
N PRO A 157 -11.99 -8.02 -3.96
CA PRO A 157 -10.64 -8.56 -4.23
C PRO A 157 -10.18 -9.45 -3.08
N LYS A 158 -9.26 -10.39 -3.39
CA LYS A 158 -8.56 -11.19 -2.38
C LYS A 158 -7.33 -10.47 -1.83
N LEU A 159 -6.72 -9.61 -2.66
CA LEU A 159 -5.55 -8.82 -2.32
C LEU A 159 -5.79 -7.36 -2.71
N LEU A 160 -5.69 -6.48 -1.73
CA LEU A 160 -5.75 -5.02 -1.90
C LEU A 160 -4.34 -4.44 -1.80
N ILE A 161 -3.92 -3.73 -2.82
CA ILE A 161 -2.63 -3.04 -2.87
C ILE A 161 -2.87 -1.54 -2.78
N LEU A 162 -2.24 -0.89 -1.80
CA LEU A 162 -2.40 0.54 -1.53
C LEU A 162 -1.03 1.23 -1.63
N ASP A 163 -0.97 2.26 -2.45
CA ASP A 163 0.26 3.05 -2.66
C ASP A 163 0.12 4.41 -1.99
N GLU A 164 0.74 4.56 -0.82
CA GLU A 164 0.70 5.74 0.04
C GLU A 164 -0.73 6.27 0.31
N PRO A 165 -1.64 5.41 0.81
CA PRO A 165 -3.07 5.76 0.92
C PRO A 165 -3.34 6.90 1.89
N GLU A 166 -2.45 7.19 2.82
CA GLU A 166 -2.56 8.25 3.84
C GLU A 166 -1.79 9.53 3.50
N SER A 167 -1.05 9.53 2.38
CA SER A 167 -0.22 10.69 1.99
C SER A 167 -1.05 11.92 1.67
N ASN A 168 -0.55 13.09 2.08
CA ASN A 168 -1.19 14.40 1.90
C ASN A 168 -2.56 14.54 2.58
N LEU A 169 -2.88 13.70 3.55
CA LEU A 169 -4.07 13.80 4.36
C LEU A 169 -3.75 14.44 5.72
N ASP A 170 -4.72 15.15 6.29
CA ASP A 170 -4.67 15.57 7.68
C ASP A 170 -4.78 14.37 8.63
N MET A 171 -4.38 14.55 9.88
CA MET A 171 -4.31 13.50 10.90
C MET A 171 -5.63 12.75 11.07
N LYS A 172 -6.77 13.44 11.04
CA LYS A 172 -8.10 12.83 11.14
C LYS A 172 -8.41 11.91 9.96
N ASN A 173 -8.08 12.35 8.75
CA ASN A 173 -8.33 11.57 7.54
C ASN A 173 -7.32 10.42 7.40
N GLN A 174 -6.07 10.58 7.87
CA GLN A 174 -5.12 9.47 7.99
C GLN A 174 -5.70 8.34 8.86
N LEU A 175 -6.16 8.67 10.07
CA LEU A 175 -6.77 7.68 10.97
C LEU A 175 -7.99 6.99 10.33
N ARG A 176 -8.87 7.72 9.65
CA ARG A 176 -10.01 7.14 8.95
C ARG A 176 -9.60 6.13 7.88
N VAL A 177 -8.53 6.41 7.14
CA VAL A 177 -8.01 5.49 6.13
C VAL A 177 -7.44 4.24 6.79
N LEU A 178 -6.68 4.37 7.88
CA LEU A 178 -6.14 3.23 8.64
C LEU A 178 -7.27 2.36 9.23
N ASP A 179 -8.28 2.98 9.82
CA ASP A 179 -9.46 2.28 10.34
C ASP A 179 -10.20 1.52 9.22
N ALA A 180 -10.37 2.16 8.05
CA ALA A 180 -10.99 1.51 6.91
C ALA A 180 -10.17 0.30 6.41
N ILE A 181 -8.84 0.39 6.37
CA ILE A 181 -7.98 -0.73 5.97
C ILE A 181 -8.08 -1.86 6.99
N SER A 182 -8.09 -1.56 8.30
CA SER A 182 -8.30 -2.54 9.36
C SER A 182 -9.65 -3.26 9.20
N TYR A 183 -10.72 -2.49 9.00
CA TYR A 183 -12.06 -3.02 8.72
C TYR A 183 -12.08 -3.95 7.50
N ILE A 184 -11.46 -3.54 6.39
CA ILE A 184 -11.38 -4.32 5.15
C ILE A 184 -10.69 -5.66 5.40
N ASN A 185 -9.59 -5.64 6.13
CA ASN A 185 -8.85 -6.85 6.44
C ASN A 185 -9.66 -7.81 7.32
N GLN A 186 -10.25 -7.31 8.40
CA GLN A 186 -10.96 -8.11 9.41
C GLN A 186 -12.32 -8.60 8.93
N GLU A 187 -13.14 -7.70 8.36
CA GLU A 187 -14.55 -8.00 8.04
C GLU A 187 -14.74 -8.49 6.60
N LYS A 188 -13.86 -8.09 5.68
CA LYS A 188 -13.94 -8.54 4.28
C LYS A 188 -12.96 -9.67 3.96
N ASN A 189 -12.16 -10.10 4.93
CA ASN A 189 -11.14 -11.15 4.77
C ASN A 189 -10.20 -10.88 3.58
N THR A 190 -9.87 -9.62 3.35
CA THR A 190 -9.01 -9.18 2.25
C THR A 190 -7.59 -8.96 2.76
N ALA A 191 -6.62 -9.64 2.18
CA ALA A 191 -5.21 -9.36 2.48
C ALA A 191 -4.82 -7.99 1.92
N CYS A 192 -3.96 -7.25 2.64
CA CYS A 192 -3.56 -5.90 2.22
C CYS A 192 -2.05 -5.77 2.12
N ILE A 193 -1.58 -5.09 1.07
CA ILE A 193 -0.21 -4.58 0.96
C ILE A 193 -0.29 -3.07 0.96
N ILE A 194 0.42 -2.43 1.89
CA ILE A 194 0.45 -0.99 2.05
C ILE A 194 1.88 -0.51 1.79
N ASN A 195 2.09 0.24 0.71
CA ASN A 195 3.31 1.01 0.55
C ASN A 195 3.15 2.32 1.30
N THR A 196 4.02 2.58 2.27
CA THR A 196 4.02 3.83 3.03
C THR A 196 5.44 4.23 3.43
N HIS A 197 5.61 5.47 3.84
CA HIS A 197 6.83 5.98 4.45
C HIS A 197 6.65 6.31 5.95
N PHE A 198 5.54 5.91 6.56
CA PHE A 198 5.21 6.12 7.97
C PHE A 198 5.39 4.83 8.79
N PRO A 199 6.54 4.60 9.47
CA PRO A 199 6.73 3.40 10.28
C PRO A 199 5.72 3.29 11.44
N ALA A 200 5.21 4.43 11.95
CA ALA A 200 4.19 4.45 12.99
C ALA A 200 2.88 3.78 12.53
N HIS A 201 2.46 4.00 11.30
CA HIS A 201 1.26 3.37 10.74
C HIS A 201 1.45 1.85 10.56
N ALA A 202 2.65 1.43 10.15
CA ALA A 202 2.96 0.00 10.07
C ALA A 202 2.88 -0.68 11.44
N LEU A 203 3.43 -0.06 12.50
CA LEU A 203 3.35 -0.57 13.87
C LEU A 203 1.91 -0.71 14.38
N GLN A 204 0.99 0.12 13.91
CA GLN A 204 -0.42 0.10 14.33
C GLN A 204 -1.25 -0.94 13.57
N LEU A 205 -0.91 -1.24 12.32
CA LEU A 205 -1.82 -1.92 11.41
C LEU A 205 -1.28 -3.24 10.86
N SER A 206 0.05 -3.37 10.70
CA SER A 206 0.62 -4.47 9.90
C SER A 206 1.05 -5.67 10.72
N ASP A 207 0.78 -6.87 10.20
CA ASP A 207 1.33 -8.13 10.72
C ASP A 207 2.79 -8.30 10.29
N LYS A 208 3.09 -8.04 9.01
CA LYS A 208 4.41 -8.21 8.39
C LYS A 208 4.92 -6.89 7.81
N THR A 209 6.23 -6.73 7.81
CA THR A 209 6.89 -5.56 7.21
C THR A 209 8.04 -6.01 6.33
N LEU A 210 8.10 -5.44 5.12
CA LEU A 210 9.25 -5.48 4.23
C LEU A 210 9.92 -4.10 4.25
N LEU A 211 11.10 -4.01 4.86
CA LEU A 211 11.95 -2.83 4.77
C LEU A 211 12.82 -2.90 3.51
N LEU A 212 12.80 -1.83 2.72
CA LEU A 212 13.69 -1.63 1.58
C LEU A 212 14.60 -0.44 1.84
N GLY A 213 15.89 -0.60 1.61
CA GLY A 213 16.89 0.44 1.80
C GLY A 213 17.74 0.69 0.56
N GLN A 214 18.67 1.63 0.68
CA GLN A 214 19.69 1.86 -0.35
C GLN A 214 20.59 0.64 -0.52
N ASN A 215 21.28 0.55 -1.66
CA ASN A 215 22.19 -0.56 -1.98
C ASN A 215 21.54 -1.95 -1.86
N TYR A 216 20.23 -2.05 -2.22
CA TYR A 216 19.45 -3.30 -2.22
C TYR A 216 19.30 -3.95 -0.84
N ARG A 217 19.53 -3.21 0.25
CA ARG A 217 19.29 -3.72 1.60
C ARG A 217 17.80 -4.00 1.76
N GLN A 218 17.50 -5.09 2.42
CA GLN A 218 16.13 -5.48 2.72
C GLN A 218 16.04 -6.30 3.99
N LYS A 219 14.94 -6.17 4.71
CA LYS A 219 14.59 -7.03 5.85
C LYS A 219 13.10 -7.33 5.76
N PHE A 220 12.71 -8.57 6.01
CA PHE A 220 11.33 -9.01 6.01
C PHE A 220 11.05 -9.88 7.23
N GLY A 221 9.90 -9.68 7.86
CA GLY A 221 9.47 -10.46 9.03
C GLY A 221 8.26 -9.86 9.73
N ASP A 222 8.04 -10.28 10.97
CA ASP A 222 6.99 -9.71 11.82
C ASP A 222 7.25 -8.22 12.07
N THR A 223 6.21 -7.41 11.97
CA THR A 223 6.35 -5.95 12.04
C THR A 223 7.04 -5.50 13.32
N ALA A 224 6.70 -6.11 14.47
CA ALA A 224 7.29 -5.78 15.75
C ALA A 224 8.80 -6.12 15.84
N GLU A 225 9.26 -7.10 15.07
CA GLU A 225 10.67 -7.52 15.02
C GLU A 225 11.46 -6.70 13.98
N ILE A 226 10.80 -6.29 12.90
CA ILE A 226 11.42 -5.56 11.80
C ILE A 226 11.52 -4.07 12.09
N ILE A 227 10.49 -3.46 12.70
CA ILE A 227 10.52 -2.04 13.06
C ILE A 227 11.16 -1.89 14.43
N THR A 228 12.48 -1.72 14.44
CA THR A 228 13.30 -1.44 15.62
C THR A 228 14.01 -0.10 15.47
N GLU A 229 14.45 0.50 16.56
CA GLU A 229 15.22 1.75 16.54
C GLU A 229 16.46 1.62 15.64
N ASN A 230 17.18 0.50 15.75
CA ASN A 230 18.36 0.22 14.93
C ASN A 230 18.03 0.10 13.43
N ASN A 231 16.95 -0.61 13.08
CA ASN A 231 16.56 -0.73 11.67
C ASN A 231 16.04 0.60 11.11
N VAL A 232 15.38 1.43 11.93
CA VAL A 232 14.97 2.77 11.50
C VAL A 232 16.20 3.64 11.25
N GLU A 233 17.22 3.60 12.11
CA GLU A 233 18.47 4.30 11.88
C GLU A 233 19.18 3.79 10.61
N GLU A 234 19.31 2.47 10.46
CA GLU A 234 20.00 1.86 9.31
C GLU A 234 19.33 2.18 7.97
N PHE A 235 17.98 2.13 7.91
CA PHE A 235 17.25 2.23 6.66
C PHE A 235 16.78 3.66 6.33
N PHE A 236 16.52 4.49 7.35
CA PHE A 236 15.99 5.84 7.18
C PHE A 236 17.01 6.92 7.56
N GLN A 237 18.20 6.55 8.03
CA GLN A 237 19.23 7.49 8.49
C GLN A 237 18.69 8.47 9.55
N THR A 238 17.89 7.96 10.48
CA THR A 238 17.20 8.75 11.48
C THR A 238 17.20 8.04 12.81
N HIS A 239 17.72 8.70 13.85
CA HIS A 239 17.55 8.24 15.23
C HIS A 239 16.10 8.43 15.66
N ALA A 240 15.50 7.38 16.18
CA ALA A 240 14.14 7.39 16.66
C ALA A 240 14.00 6.58 17.95
N ARG A 241 12.92 6.83 18.69
CA ARG A 241 12.52 6.00 19.84
C ARG A 241 11.18 5.35 19.56
N ILE A 242 11.07 4.09 19.92
CA ILE A 242 9.80 3.37 19.93
C ILE A 242 9.17 3.61 21.31
N LEU A 243 7.93 4.07 21.30
CA LEU A 243 7.17 4.42 22.48
C LEU A 243 5.89 3.60 22.53
N ASP A 244 5.61 3.03 23.69
CA ASP A 244 4.33 2.41 23.98
C ASP A 244 3.53 3.34 24.90
N PHE A 245 2.25 3.56 24.58
CA PHE A 245 1.33 4.33 25.41
C PHE A 245 -0.05 3.67 25.43
N SER A 246 -0.80 3.91 26.50
CA SER A 246 -2.16 3.38 26.64
C SER A 246 -3.17 4.51 26.50
N ALA A 247 -4.19 4.28 25.69
CA ALA A 247 -5.35 5.14 25.55
C ALA A 247 -6.61 4.30 25.35
N GLU A 248 -7.71 4.67 25.97
CA GLU A 248 -9.02 3.99 25.85
C GLU A 248 -8.95 2.48 26.10
N GLY A 249 -8.09 2.03 27.04
CA GLY A 249 -7.93 0.63 27.40
C GLY A 249 -7.13 -0.23 26.39
N ARG A 250 -6.50 0.39 25.40
CA ARG A 250 -5.63 -0.26 24.42
C ARG A 250 -4.20 0.25 24.53
N THR A 251 -3.25 -0.62 24.25
CA THR A 251 -1.83 -0.22 24.13
C THR A 251 -1.52 0.08 22.67
N TYR A 252 -0.94 1.23 22.44
CA TYR A 252 -0.48 1.69 21.11
C TYR A 252 1.04 1.75 21.12
N ARG A 253 1.63 1.36 19.99
CA ARG A 253 3.05 1.49 19.74
C ARG A 253 3.27 2.49 18.62
N THR A 254 4.21 3.42 18.84
CA THR A 254 4.54 4.44 17.84
C THR A 254 6.04 4.66 17.80
N ILE A 255 6.51 5.45 16.84
CA ILE A 255 7.90 5.82 16.67
C ILE A 255 8.03 7.34 16.61
N ALA A 256 8.94 7.88 17.39
CA ALA A 256 9.24 9.30 17.47
C ALA A 256 10.66 9.56 16.96
N PRO A 257 10.83 10.07 15.72
CA PRO A 257 12.14 10.50 15.23
C PRO A 257 12.55 11.78 15.95
N TYR A 258 13.83 11.88 16.34
CA TYR A 258 14.34 13.04 17.09
C TYR A 258 15.66 13.62 16.55
N ARG A 259 16.37 12.90 15.67
CA ARG A 259 17.65 13.36 15.12
C ARG A 259 17.95 12.64 13.82
N ILE A 260 18.60 13.32 12.86
CA ILE A 260 19.19 12.70 11.68
C ILE A 260 20.46 11.94 12.10
N ALA A 261 20.67 10.72 11.62
CA ALA A 261 21.89 9.97 11.86
C ALA A 261 23.03 10.59 11.02
N ASP A 262 24.09 11.06 11.70
CA ASP A 262 25.21 11.81 11.10
C ASP A 262 26.14 10.87 10.30
N ASN A 263 25.70 10.27 9.22
CA ASN A 263 26.60 9.57 8.29
C ASN A 263 27.33 10.54 7.33
N ASP A 264 26.84 11.78 7.18
CA ASP A 264 27.45 12.76 6.25
C ASP A 264 28.62 13.56 6.86
N ARG A 265 28.76 13.55 8.19
CA ARG A 265 29.87 14.33 8.82
C ARG A 265 31.23 13.63 8.75
N GLU A 266 31.28 12.33 8.58
CA GLU A 266 32.54 11.60 8.41
C GLU A 266 33.08 11.75 6.99
N GLU A 267 32.22 11.74 5.97
CA GLU A 267 32.64 11.95 4.57
C GLU A 267 33.06 13.39 4.27
N GLU A 268 32.47 14.40 4.92
CA GLU A 268 32.93 15.79 4.79
C GLU A 268 34.25 16.07 5.51
N LYS A 269 34.50 15.42 6.64
CA LYS A 269 35.83 15.52 7.32
C LYS A 269 36.94 14.87 6.50
N GLU A 270 36.69 13.73 5.87
CA GLU A 270 37.67 13.08 5.00
C GLU A 270 37.92 13.84 3.67
N ARG A 271 36.94 14.64 3.20
CA ARG A 271 37.12 15.51 2.01
C ARG A 271 37.75 16.86 2.32
N GLY A 272 37.70 17.32 3.57
CA GLY A 272 38.28 18.60 4.02
C GLY A 272 39.76 18.49 4.49
N GLU A 273 40.30 17.30 4.61
CA GLU A 273 41.69 17.03 4.98
C GLU A 273 42.61 16.57 3.80
N LYS A 274 42.16 16.73 2.57
CA LYS A 274 42.97 16.54 1.35
C LYS A 274 43.06 17.87 0.57
#